data_057dcd21c41e804ebc5c75c4740141d8
#
_entry.id   057dcd21c41e804ebc5c75c4740141d8
#
_cell.length_a   1.000
_cell.length_b   1.000
_cell.length_c   1.000
_cell.angle_alpha   90.00
_cell.angle_beta   90.00
_cell.angle_gamma   90.00
#
_symmetry.space_group_name_H-M   'P 1'
#
loop_
_entity.id
_entity.type
_entity.pdbx_description
1 polymer ?
#
loop_
_entity_poly.entity_id
_entity_poly.type
_entity_poly.pdbx_seq_one_letter_code
_entity_poly.pdbx_strand_id
1 'polypeptide(L)' 'MLEEKKIIDKIEIVKEGSVIQVREKIQILKDGIEVAGTYHRYLISKDTYPQMENVDIQVKKIADAIWNE' A
#
# COMPACT_ATOMS: atom_id res chain seq x y z
N MET A 1 23.60 -0.42 12.23
CA MET A 1 23.23 -0.11 10.84
C MET A 1 21.76 0.20 10.74
N LEU A 2 21.39 1.25 10.04
CA LEU A 2 19.99 1.60 9.87
C LEU A 2 19.41 0.90 8.65
N GLU A 3 18.22 0.38 8.80
CA GLU A 3 17.48 -0.24 7.71
C GLU A 3 16.14 0.44 7.58
N GLU A 4 15.64 0.49 6.34
CA GLU A 4 14.31 1.00 6.07
C GLU A 4 13.48 -0.12 5.47
N LYS A 5 12.30 -0.34 6.06
CA LYS A 5 11.35 -1.31 5.54
C LYS A 5 10.04 -0.63 5.24
N LYS A 6 9.43 -1.03 4.14
CA LYS A 6 8.14 -0.52 3.73
C LYS A 6 7.16 -1.68 3.73
N ILE A 7 6.11 -1.54 4.53
CA ILE A 7 5.09 -2.58 4.63
C ILE A 7 3.72 -1.99 4.37
N ILE A 8 2.83 -2.83 3.86
CA ILE A 8 1.44 -2.45 3.72
C ILE A 8 0.76 -2.71 5.06
N ASP A 9 0.34 -1.64 5.70
CA ASP A 9 -0.25 -1.73 7.03
C ASP A 9 -1.76 -1.97 6.96
N LYS A 10 -2.42 -1.35 5.99
CA LYS A 10 -3.86 -1.48 5.87
C LYS A 10 -4.30 -1.27 4.42
N ILE A 11 -5.26 -2.07 3.99
CA ILE A 11 -5.90 -1.89 2.70
C ILE A 11 -7.40 -1.86 2.96
N GLU A 12 -8.08 -0.83 2.47
CA GLU A 12 -9.51 -0.66 2.67
C GLU A 12 -10.19 -0.40 1.34
N ILE A 13 -11.28 -1.12 1.09
CA ILE A 13 -12.06 -0.96 -0.12
C ILE A 13 -13.24 -0.04 0.22
N VAL A 14 -13.39 1.04 -0.54
CA VAL A 14 -14.38 2.08 -0.27
C VAL A 14 -15.30 2.20 -1.46
N LYS A 15 -16.51 2.67 -1.20
CA LYS A 15 -17.52 2.93 -2.24
C LYS A 15 -17.77 1.72 -3.13
N GLU A 16 -18.02 0.59 -2.50
CA GLU A 16 -18.38 -0.64 -3.19
C GLU A 16 -17.36 -1.07 -4.26
N GLY A 17 -16.07 -0.84 -3.96
CA GLY A 17 -15.01 -1.26 -4.83
C GLY A 17 -14.58 -0.23 -5.87
N SER A 18 -15.06 1.01 -5.78
CA SER A 18 -14.62 2.03 -6.72
C SER A 18 -13.28 2.66 -6.33
N VAL A 19 -12.90 2.58 -5.05
CA VAL A 19 -11.66 3.17 -4.58
C VAL A 19 -11.01 2.22 -3.56
N ILE A 20 -9.71 2.06 -3.66
CA ILE A 20 -8.93 1.32 -2.66
C ILE A 20 -8.07 2.32 -1.92
N GLN A 21 -8.19 2.33 -0.60
CA GLN A 21 -7.36 3.16 0.25
C GLN A 21 -6.25 2.31 0.85
N VAL A 22 -5.01 2.74 0.67
CA VAL A 22 -3.85 1.98 1.12
C VAL A 22 -3.07 2.82 2.13
N ARG A 23 -2.70 2.19 3.23
CA ARG A 23 -1.81 2.81 4.21
C ARG A 23 -0.54 1.99 4.30
N GLU A 24 0.58 2.64 4.01
CA GLU A 24 1.89 2.03 4.10
C GLU A 24 2.58 2.52 5.36
N LYS A 25 3.37 1.65 5.97
CA LYS A 25 4.20 2.04 7.09
C LYS A 25 5.65 1.92 6.66
N ILE A 26 6.40 2.99 6.87
CA ILE A 26 7.84 3.00 6.61
C ILE A 26 8.52 2.93 7.95
N GLN A 27 9.21 1.81 8.20
CA GLN A 27 9.92 1.56 9.45
C GLN A 27 11.39 1.85 9.28
N ILE A 28 11.96 2.54 10.26
CA ILE A 28 13.40 2.72 10.34
C ILE A 28 13.88 1.83 11.48
N LEU A 29 14.73 0.90 11.15
CA LEU A 29 15.23 -0.09 12.10
C LEU A 29 16.71 0.14 12.34
N LYS A 30 17.11 0.02 13.60
CA LYS A 30 18.51 0.04 13.99
C LYS A 30 18.79 -1.26 14.70
N ASP A 31 19.69 -2.08 14.13
CA ASP A 31 20.06 -3.38 14.67
C ASP A 31 18.84 -4.26 14.95
N GLY A 32 17.86 -4.21 14.04
CA GLY A 32 16.65 -5.01 14.16
C GLY A 32 15.55 -4.42 15.02
N ILE A 33 15.79 -3.25 15.62
CA ILE A 33 14.83 -2.60 16.51
C ILE A 33 14.27 -1.36 15.84
N GLU A 34 12.94 -1.23 15.81
CA GLU A 34 12.30 -0.05 15.22
C GLU A 34 12.59 1.17 16.10
N VAL A 35 13.21 2.18 15.50
CA VAL A 35 13.51 3.44 16.18
C VAL A 35 12.66 4.60 15.69
N ALA A 36 12.02 4.44 14.52
CA ALA A 36 11.14 5.46 13.98
C ALA A 36 10.20 4.81 12.96
N GLY A 37 9.08 5.45 12.71
CA GLY A 37 8.14 4.97 11.72
C GLY A 37 7.22 6.09 11.28
N THR A 38 6.83 6.07 10.03
CA THR A 38 5.85 7.01 9.49
C THR A 38 4.83 6.25 8.67
N TYR A 39 3.66 6.85 8.52
CA TYR A 39 2.60 6.30 7.70
C TYR A 39 2.41 7.13 6.46
N HIS A 40 2.16 6.47 5.37
CA HIS A 40 1.86 7.12 4.10
C HIS A 40 0.57 6.53 3.55
N ARG A 41 -0.38 7.37 3.19
CA ARG A 41 -1.67 6.94 2.68
C ARG A 41 -1.83 7.41 1.24
N TYR A 42 -2.43 6.55 0.43
CA TYR A 42 -2.78 6.95 -0.93
C TYR A 42 -4.04 6.22 -1.37
N LEU A 43 -4.65 6.74 -2.41
CA LEU A 43 -5.87 6.20 -2.95
C LEU A 43 -5.63 5.70 -4.36
N ILE A 44 -6.27 4.59 -4.69
CA ILE A 44 -6.23 4.03 -6.04
C ILE A 44 -7.66 3.90 -6.51
N SER A 45 -7.96 4.43 -7.70
CA SER A 45 -9.27 4.26 -8.29
C SER A 45 -9.17 3.35 -9.51
N LYS A 46 -10.32 2.84 -9.95
CA LYS A 46 -10.36 2.00 -11.13
C LYS A 46 -9.79 2.70 -12.36
N ASP A 47 -10.01 4.01 -12.45
CA ASP A 47 -9.55 4.79 -13.60
C ASP A 47 -8.03 4.99 -13.58
N THR A 48 -7.44 5.12 -12.39
CA THR A 48 -6.01 5.38 -12.27
C THR A 48 -5.16 4.11 -12.17
N TYR A 49 -5.75 3.00 -11.71
CA TYR A 49 -4.99 1.77 -11.49
C TYR A 49 -4.20 1.29 -12.71
N PRO A 50 -4.79 1.24 -13.92
CA PRO A 50 -4.05 0.71 -15.07
C PRO A 50 -2.83 1.53 -15.46
N GLN A 51 -2.77 2.78 -15.01
CA GLN A 51 -1.67 3.68 -15.33
C GLN A 51 -0.62 3.75 -14.24
N MET A 52 -0.87 3.10 -13.11
CA MET A 52 0.05 3.13 -11.98
C MET A 52 1.18 2.13 -12.17
N GLU A 53 2.38 2.55 -11.78
CA GLU A 53 3.55 1.70 -11.79
C GLU A 53 3.99 1.47 -10.35
N ASN A 54 4.76 0.42 -10.12
CA ASN A 54 5.34 0.11 -8.82
C ASN A 54 4.28 -0.10 -7.73
N VAL A 55 3.14 -0.66 -8.13
CA VAL A 55 2.11 -1.01 -7.17
C VAL A 55 2.55 -2.26 -6.41
N ASP A 56 2.40 -2.22 -5.08
CA ASP A 56 2.73 -3.37 -4.25
C ASP A 56 1.91 -4.58 -4.68
N ILE A 57 2.54 -5.76 -4.65
CA ILE A 57 1.89 -6.97 -5.14
C ILE A 57 0.61 -7.32 -4.36
N GLN A 58 0.55 -7.00 -3.08
CA GLN A 58 -0.66 -7.26 -2.30
C GLN A 58 -1.80 -6.36 -2.77
N VAL A 59 -1.49 -5.09 -3.03
CA VAL A 59 -2.48 -4.15 -3.55
C VAL A 59 -2.91 -4.55 -4.95
N LYS A 60 -1.96 -4.98 -5.77
CA LYS A 60 -2.25 -5.42 -7.13
C LYS A 60 -3.20 -6.61 -7.15
N LYS A 61 -2.97 -7.58 -6.28
CA LYS A 61 -3.85 -8.75 -6.19
C LYS A 61 -5.27 -8.37 -5.84
N ILE A 62 -5.43 -7.45 -4.91
CA ILE A 62 -6.75 -7.00 -4.49
C ILE A 62 -7.42 -6.19 -5.59
N ALA A 63 -6.67 -5.30 -6.23
CA ALA A 63 -7.22 -4.49 -7.32
C ALA A 63 -7.65 -5.36 -8.50
N ASP A 64 -6.83 -6.36 -8.85
CA ASP A 64 -7.17 -7.27 -9.93
C ASP A 64 -8.42 -8.07 -9.61
N ALA A 65 -8.57 -8.50 -8.35
CA ALA A 65 -9.75 -9.25 -7.93
C ALA A 65 -11.03 -8.42 -8.01
N ILE A 66 -10.92 -7.12 -7.76
CA ILE A 66 -12.09 -6.24 -7.73
C ILE A 66 -12.42 -5.70 -9.13
N TRP A 67 -11.41 -5.28 -9.86
CA TRP A 67 -11.61 -4.52 -11.09
C TRP A 67 -11.33 -5.29 -12.38
N ASN A 68 -10.63 -6.38 -12.28
CA ASN A 68 -10.24 -7.16 -13.46
C ASN A 68 -11.01 -8.48 -13.48
N GLU A 69 -12.19 -8.44 -13.98
CA GLU A 69 -13.04 -9.63 -14.07
C GLU A 69 -12.78 -10.41 -15.35
#